data_eab94c0087f531b7e9e5a091f2cd31e3
#
_entry.id   eab94c0087f531b7e9e5a091f2cd31e3
#
_cell.length_a   1.000
_cell.length_b   1.000
_cell.length_c   1.000
_cell.angle_alpha   90.00
_cell.angle_beta   90.00
_cell.angle_gamma   90.00
#
_symmetry.space_group_name_H-M   'P 1'
#
loop_
_entity.id
_entity.type
_entity.pdbx_description
1 polymer ?
#
loop_
_entity_poly.entity_id
_entity_poly.type
_entity_poly.pdbx_seq_one_letter_code
_entity_poly.pdbx_strand_id
1 'polypeptide(L)'
;MINLRKKFKNFGLLELLVFVSVFYAVSMLIWTATTRNAVLEKANSIKSNHTSVVKLLNNEVNKCSQDLQKLTSWGENCNSTWTSPAIVGYILKNIKLKNPYSISKPLIQSSSDPRIDAEGKAGQSTNKGVIFVSLNDFSAEPGSEWIVGTCVKSPCVAAGNNELVSVYR
;
A
#
# COMPACT_ATOMS: atom_id res chain seq x y z
N MET A 1 -16.59 47.78 17.01
CA MET A 1 -15.12 47.48 16.94
C MET A 1 -14.57 47.48 18.36
N ILE A 2 -14.27 46.29 18.90
CA ILE A 2 -13.77 46.13 20.27
C ILE A 2 -12.30 46.55 20.26
N ASN A 3 -11.97 47.53 21.12
CA ASN A 3 -10.68 48.14 21.22
C ASN A 3 -9.67 47.21 21.89
N LEU A 4 -9.15 46.25 21.16
CA LEU A 4 -8.16 45.24 21.59
C LEU A 4 -6.79 45.84 21.97
N ARG A 5 -6.49 47.07 21.55
CA ARG A 5 -5.19 47.74 21.78
C ARG A 5 -4.92 48.14 23.25
N LYS A 6 -5.94 48.24 24.10
CA LYS A 6 -5.76 48.68 25.51
C LYS A 6 -5.45 47.54 26.51
N LYS A 7 -5.64 46.27 26.15
CA LYS A 7 -5.46 45.15 27.07
C LYS A 7 -4.04 44.53 27.09
N PHE A 8 -3.21 44.88 26.12
CA PHE A 8 -1.84 44.30 26.04
C PHE A 8 -0.76 45.08 26.76
N LYS A 9 -1.08 46.19 27.46
CA LYS A 9 -0.06 47.08 28.07
C LYS A 9 0.56 46.57 29.34
N ASN A 10 0.09 45.48 29.92
CA ASN A 10 0.60 44.91 31.19
C ASN A 10 0.89 43.41 31.13
N PHE A 11 1.20 42.89 29.97
CA PHE A 11 1.68 41.50 29.87
C PHE A 11 3.11 41.45 30.39
N GLY A 12 3.31 40.85 31.56
CA GLY A 12 4.62 40.60 32.11
C GLY A 12 5.40 39.57 31.27
N LEU A 13 6.70 39.65 31.29
CA LEU A 13 7.63 38.75 30.58
C LEU A 13 7.33 37.28 30.92
N LEU A 14 6.88 37.01 32.10
CA LEU A 14 6.53 35.68 32.61
C LEU A 14 5.25 35.15 31.97
N GLU A 15 4.22 35.98 31.78
CA GLU A 15 2.99 35.60 31.12
C GLU A 15 3.22 35.32 29.63
N LEU A 16 4.09 36.09 28.98
CA LEU A 16 4.48 35.84 27.60
C LEU A 16 5.18 34.50 27.46
N LEU A 17 6.07 34.17 28.38
CA LEU A 17 6.83 32.91 28.41
C LEU A 17 5.92 31.70 28.60
N VAL A 18 4.94 31.82 29.50
CA VAL A 18 3.91 30.77 29.70
C VAL A 18 3.06 30.60 28.45
N PHE A 19 2.63 31.70 27.83
CA PHE A 19 1.82 31.65 26.61
C PHE A 19 2.57 30.97 25.44
N VAL A 20 3.82 31.32 25.24
CA VAL A 20 4.69 30.71 24.19
C VAL A 20 4.90 29.23 24.46
N SER A 21 5.17 28.84 25.70
CA SER A 21 5.38 27.43 26.06
C SER A 21 4.13 26.56 25.84
N VAL A 22 2.97 27.05 26.22
CA VAL A 22 1.68 26.37 25.98
C VAL A 22 1.39 26.26 24.49
N PHE A 23 1.60 27.35 23.74
CA PHE A 23 1.39 27.36 22.29
C PHE A 23 2.32 26.38 21.59
N TYR A 24 3.59 26.31 21.99
CA TYR A 24 4.55 25.33 21.47
C TYR A 24 4.14 23.89 21.76
N ALA A 25 3.72 23.60 22.99
CA ALA A 25 3.27 22.26 23.39
C ALA A 25 2.03 21.81 22.56
N VAL A 26 1.04 22.69 22.43
CA VAL A 26 -0.17 22.40 21.63
C VAL A 26 0.19 22.19 20.15
N SER A 27 1.06 23.03 19.60
CA SER A 27 1.51 22.89 18.20
C SER A 27 2.24 21.57 17.95
N MET A 28 3.06 21.13 18.88
CA MET A 28 3.75 19.82 18.82
C MET A 28 2.74 18.65 18.82
N LEU A 29 1.71 18.71 19.68
CA LEU A 29 0.68 17.68 19.73
C LEU A 29 -0.12 17.58 18.43
N ILE A 30 -0.50 18.73 17.86
CA ILE A 30 -1.22 18.76 16.57
C ILE A 30 -0.32 18.19 15.45
N TRP A 31 0.94 18.60 15.41
CA TRP A 31 1.88 18.11 14.39
C TRP A 31 2.07 16.59 14.46
N THR A 32 2.27 16.04 15.65
CA THR A 32 2.43 14.59 15.83
C THR A 32 1.17 13.82 15.47
N ALA A 33 -0.01 14.33 15.81
CA ALA A 33 -1.29 13.69 15.47
C ALA A 33 -1.53 13.68 13.96
N THR A 34 -1.29 14.79 13.27
CA THR A 34 -1.50 14.89 11.81
C THR A 34 -0.52 14.01 11.03
N THR A 35 0.74 13.95 11.44
CA THR A 35 1.73 13.07 10.77
C THR A 35 1.43 11.59 10.97
N ARG A 36 0.97 11.17 12.17
CA ARG A 36 0.54 9.78 12.41
C ARG A 36 -0.66 9.41 11.55
N ASN A 37 -1.66 10.27 11.46
CA ASN A 37 -2.86 10.00 10.66
C ASN A 37 -2.53 9.88 9.18
N ALA A 38 -1.68 10.74 8.63
CA ALA A 38 -1.25 10.66 7.24
C ALA A 38 -0.50 9.34 6.92
N VAL A 39 0.32 8.84 7.85
CA VAL A 39 1.01 7.55 7.68
C VAL A 39 0.01 6.39 7.72
N LEU A 40 -0.96 6.42 8.63
CA LEU A 40 -1.99 5.39 8.74
C LEU A 40 -2.91 5.37 7.51
N GLU A 41 -3.32 6.52 7.00
CA GLU A 41 -4.10 6.61 5.76
C GLU A 41 -3.38 5.99 4.57
N LYS A 42 -2.10 6.30 4.39
CA LYS A 42 -1.28 5.70 3.34
C LYS A 42 -1.18 4.19 3.49
N ALA A 43 -0.94 3.70 4.70
CA ALA A 43 -0.87 2.28 4.99
C ALA A 43 -2.21 1.58 4.68
N ASN A 44 -3.33 2.14 5.12
CA ASN A 44 -4.66 1.61 4.86
C ASN A 44 -5.01 1.63 3.37
N SER A 45 -4.62 2.66 2.64
CA SER A 45 -4.79 2.74 1.18
C SER A 45 -4.04 1.60 0.47
N ILE A 46 -2.80 1.30 0.87
CA ILE A 46 -2.04 0.19 0.29
C ILE A 46 -2.67 -1.17 0.65
N LYS A 47 -3.11 -1.38 1.89
CA LYS A 47 -3.82 -2.61 2.27
C LYS A 47 -5.08 -2.81 1.45
N SER A 48 -5.85 -1.75 1.23
CA SER A 48 -7.03 -1.79 0.37
C SER A 48 -6.68 -2.14 -1.08
N ASN A 49 -5.62 -1.55 -1.62
CA ASN A 49 -5.15 -1.85 -2.97
C ASN A 49 -4.68 -3.31 -3.08
N HIS A 50 -3.90 -3.80 -2.11
CA HIS A 50 -3.48 -5.21 -2.04
C HIS A 50 -4.67 -6.16 -2.00
N THR A 51 -5.64 -5.89 -1.13
CA THR A 51 -6.88 -6.68 -1.04
C THR A 51 -7.65 -6.67 -2.35
N SER A 52 -7.67 -5.56 -3.10
CA SER A 52 -8.34 -5.47 -4.40
C SER A 52 -7.65 -6.35 -5.46
N VAL A 53 -6.32 -6.40 -5.46
CA VAL A 53 -5.56 -7.29 -6.36
C VAL A 53 -5.80 -8.76 -6.01
N VAL A 54 -5.75 -9.12 -4.73
CA VAL A 54 -6.05 -10.48 -4.26
C VAL A 54 -7.47 -10.91 -4.62
N LYS A 55 -8.46 -10.02 -4.43
CA LYS A 55 -9.84 -10.30 -4.82
C LYS A 55 -10.00 -10.52 -6.33
N LEU A 56 -9.30 -9.71 -7.14
CA LEU A 56 -9.31 -9.88 -8.59
C LEU A 56 -8.80 -11.28 -8.97
N LEU A 57 -7.64 -11.68 -8.44
CA LEU A 57 -7.06 -13.00 -8.70
C LEU A 57 -7.98 -14.13 -8.25
N ASN A 58 -8.54 -14.06 -7.04
CA ASN A 58 -9.49 -15.06 -6.54
C ASN A 58 -10.75 -15.16 -7.42
N ASN A 59 -11.27 -14.03 -7.90
CA ASN A 59 -12.43 -14.02 -8.78
C ASN A 59 -12.13 -14.70 -10.12
N GLU A 60 -10.95 -14.46 -10.70
CA GLU A 60 -10.56 -15.12 -11.95
C GLU A 60 -10.29 -16.62 -11.74
N VAL A 61 -9.65 -17.00 -10.64
CA VAL A 61 -9.49 -18.42 -10.27
C VAL A 61 -10.86 -19.11 -10.15
N ASN A 62 -11.79 -18.51 -9.43
CA ASN A 62 -13.14 -19.05 -9.28
C ASN A 62 -13.90 -19.13 -10.61
N LYS A 63 -13.75 -18.13 -11.49
CA LYS A 63 -14.33 -18.12 -12.82
C LYS A 63 -13.76 -19.27 -13.68
N CYS A 64 -12.46 -19.46 -13.63
CA CYS A 64 -11.77 -20.49 -14.38
C CYS A 64 -12.00 -21.89 -13.83
N SER A 65 -12.24 -22.06 -12.55
CA SER A 65 -12.63 -23.36 -11.97
C SER A 65 -14.01 -23.83 -12.43
N GLN A 66 -14.89 -22.91 -12.82
CA GLN A 66 -16.23 -23.23 -13.35
C GLN A 66 -16.21 -23.58 -14.83
N ASP A 67 -15.31 -22.98 -15.61
CA ASP A 67 -15.24 -23.18 -17.05
C ASP A 67 -13.83 -22.86 -17.59
N LEU A 68 -13.08 -23.91 -17.87
CA LEU A 68 -11.71 -23.84 -18.36
C LEU A 68 -11.57 -23.27 -19.79
N GLN A 69 -12.67 -23.17 -20.56
CA GLN A 69 -12.63 -22.60 -21.90
C GLN A 69 -12.83 -21.09 -21.92
N LYS A 70 -13.15 -20.48 -20.79
CA LYS A 70 -13.28 -19.02 -20.69
C LYS A 70 -11.93 -18.32 -20.75
N LEU A 71 -12.00 -17.04 -21.10
CA LEU A 71 -10.88 -16.13 -21.02
C LEU A 71 -10.86 -15.42 -19.67
N THR A 72 -9.67 -15.24 -19.13
CA THR A 72 -9.43 -14.35 -17.99
C THR A 72 -9.67 -12.89 -18.37
N SER A 73 -9.77 -12.01 -17.40
CA SER A 73 -9.94 -10.58 -17.64
C SER A 73 -8.74 -9.95 -18.36
N TRP A 74 -7.56 -10.56 -18.30
CA TRP A 74 -6.35 -10.13 -19.03
C TRP A 74 -6.15 -10.84 -20.39
N GLY A 75 -7.10 -11.68 -20.81
CA GLY A 75 -7.14 -12.25 -22.15
C GLY A 75 -6.44 -13.60 -22.32
N GLU A 76 -5.89 -14.20 -21.27
CA GLU A 76 -5.34 -15.55 -21.30
C GLU A 76 -6.46 -16.60 -21.10
N ASN A 77 -6.33 -17.78 -21.70
CA ASN A 77 -7.29 -18.86 -21.48
C ASN A 77 -7.20 -19.41 -20.07
N CYS A 78 -8.32 -19.80 -19.49
CA CYS A 78 -8.35 -20.43 -18.17
C CYS A 78 -7.59 -21.75 -18.11
N ASN A 79 -7.44 -22.46 -19.22
CA ASN A 79 -6.65 -23.69 -19.30
C ASN A 79 -5.18 -23.48 -19.68
N SER A 80 -4.75 -22.24 -19.91
CA SER A 80 -3.38 -21.90 -20.26
C SER A 80 -2.57 -21.42 -19.07
N THR A 81 -1.27 -21.28 -19.28
CA THR A 81 -0.34 -20.64 -18.33
C THR A 81 -0.65 -19.17 -18.20
N TRP A 82 -0.95 -18.72 -17.00
CA TRP A 82 -1.06 -17.30 -16.70
C TRP A 82 0.32 -16.70 -16.45
N THR A 83 0.49 -15.45 -16.81
CA THR A 83 1.77 -14.76 -16.64
C THR A 83 1.63 -13.53 -15.76
N SER A 84 2.58 -13.33 -14.83
CA SER A 84 2.59 -12.15 -13.97
C SER A 84 2.60 -10.84 -14.76
N PRO A 85 3.34 -10.70 -15.88
CA PRO A 85 3.30 -9.48 -16.69
C PRO A 85 1.94 -9.20 -17.31
N ALA A 86 1.18 -10.22 -17.75
CA ALA A 86 -0.16 -10.03 -18.31
C ALA A 86 -1.13 -9.51 -17.23
N ILE A 87 -1.11 -10.09 -16.05
CA ILE A 87 -1.90 -9.66 -14.89
C ILE A 87 -1.56 -8.22 -14.51
N VAL A 88 -0.27 -7.91 -14.36
CA VAL A 88 0.21 -6.58 -14.01
C VAL A 88 -0.20 -5.56 -15.08
N GLY A 89 -0.01 -5.89 -16.36
CA GLY A 89 -0.41 -5.04 -17.50
C GLY A 89 -1.90 -4.74 -17.50
N TYR A 90 -2.74 -5.74 -17.25
CA TYR A 90 -4.18 -5.56 -17.12
C TYR A 90 -4.55 -4.62 -15.97
N ILE A 91 -3.97 -4.83 -14.79
CA ILE A 91 -4.27 -4.02 -13.60
C ILE A 91 -3.85 -2.57 -13.82
N LEU A 92 -2.66 -2.32 -14.36
CA LEU A 92 -2.17 -0.97 -14.65
C LEU A 92 -3.05 -0.23 -15.65
N LYS A 93 -3.62 -0.94 -16.63
CA LYS A 93 -4.47 -0.34 -17.67
C LYS A 93 -5.90 -0.07 -17.20
N ASN A 94 -6.47 -0.98 -16.41
CA ASN A 94 -7.91 -0.98 -16.11
C ASN A 94 -8.23 -0.52 -14.69
N ILE A 95 -7.31 -0.63 -13.76
CA ILE A 95 -7.52 -0.27 -12.36
C ILE A 95 -6.66 0.95 -12.03
N LYS A 96 -7.31 2.09 -11.82
CA LYS A 96 -6.62 3.36 -11.50
C LYS A 96 -6.17 3.41 -10.04
N LEU A 97 -5.32 2.48 -9.66
CA LEU A 97 -4.69 2.47 -8.34
C LEU A 97 -3.42 3.36 -8.37
N LYS A 98 -3.16 4.05 -7.27
CA LYS A 98 -1.97 4.91 -7.13
C LYS A 98 -1.17 4.50 -5.90
N ASN A 99 0.16 4.55 -6.04
CA ASN A 99 1.03 4.37 -4.89
C ASN A 99 1.01 5.65 -4.03
N PRO A 100 0.49 5.62 -2.79
CA PRO A 100 0.38 6.81 -1.94
C PRO A 100 1.73 7.27 -1.38
N TYR A 101 2.78 6.47 -1.54
CA TYR A 101 4.14 6.81 -1.08
C TYR A 101 5.02 7.37 -2.19
N SER A 102 4.69 7.13 -3.46
CA SER A 102 5.53 7.58 -4.58
C SER A 102 4.69 7.73 -5.85
N ILE A 103 4.77 8.90 -6.47
CA ILE A 103 4.11 9.17 -7.75
C ILE A 103 4.90 8.53 -8.91
N SER A 104 6.22 8.37 -8.74
CA SER A 104 7.12 7.85 -9.78
C SER A 104 7.21 6.34 -9.82
N LYS A 105 6.81 5.64 -8.76
CA LYS A 105 6.85 4.18 -8.70
C LYS A 105 5.50 3.61 -9.10
N PRO A 106 5.46 2.58 -9.94
CA PRO A 106 4.22 1.87 -10.24
C PRO A 106 3.66 1.27 -8.96
N LEU A 107 2.32 1.17 -8.89
CA LEU A 107 1.68 0.54 -7.74
C LEU A 107 1.89 -0.96 -7.73
N ILE A 108 1.98 -1.60 -8.89
CA ILE A 108 2.06 -3.05 -9.05
C ILE A 108 3.19 -3.41 -10.01
N GLN A 109 3.89 -4.49 -9.71
CA GLN A 109 4.98 -5.04 -10.51
C GLN A 109 4.94 -6.57 -10.49
N SER A 110 5.42 -7.20 -11.56
CA SER A 110 5.78 -8.62 -11.53
C SER A 110 7.07 -8.81 -10.75
N SER A 111 7.17 -9.91 -10.03
CA SER A 111 8.34 -10.27 -9.22
C SER A 111 8.70 -11.72 -9.45
N SER A 112 9.96 -12.06 -9.29
CA SER A 112 10.42 -13.45 -9.21
C SER A 112 10.16 -14.03 -7.81
N ASP A 113 10.18 -13.20 -6.78
CA ASP A 113 9.84 -13.58 -5.40
C ASP A 113 9.20 -12.39 -4.67
N PRO A 114 7.86 -12.33 -4.62
CA PRO A 114 7.14 -11.26 -3.94
C PRO A 114 7.40 -11.19 -2.44
N ARG A 115 7.81 -12.28 -1.80
CA ARG A 115 8.17 -12.29 -0.38
C ARG A 115 9.40 -11.43 -0.14
N ILE A 116 10.45 -11.65 -0.92
CA ILE A 116 11.70 -10.88 -0.82
C ILE A 116 11.47 -9.41 -1.20
N ASP A 117 10.71 -9.16 -2.27
CA ASP A 117 10.45 -7.81 -2.74
C ASP A 117 9.53 -7.03 -1.80
N ALA A 118 8.53 -7.66 -1.20
CA ALA A 118 7.63 -7.05 -0.24
C ALA A 118 8.33 -6.77 1.11
N GLU A 119 9.16 -7.69 1.56
CA GLU A 119 9.94 -7.52 2.78
C GLU A 119 11.08 -6.50 2.60
N GLY A 120 11.55 -6.37 1.38
CA GLY A 120 12.74 -5.59 1.05
C GLY A 120 14.02 -6.34 1.41
N LYS A 121 15.08 -6.15 0.63
CA LYS A 121 16.42 -6.56 1.06
C LYS A 121 16.74 -5.76 2.32
N ALA A 122 17.23 -6.42 3.35
CA ALA A 122 17.50 -5.87 4.67
C ALA A 122 17.94 -4.39 4.63
N GLY A 123 17.09 -3.49 5.15
CA GLY A 123 17.36 -2.06 5.26
C GLY A 123 16.90 -1.17 4.09
N GLN A 124 16.38 -1.71 2.98
CA GLN A 124 15.89 -0.89 1.87
C GLN A 124 14.36 -0.75 1.89
N SER A 125 13.87 0.38 2.34
CA SER A 125 12.44 0.76 2.25
C SER A 125 12.03 1.26 0.86
N THR A 126 12.76 0.86 -0.20
CA THR A 126 12.55 1.36 -1.56
C THR A 126 11.26 0.88 -2.20
N ASN A 127 10.70 -0.21 -1.72
CA ASN A 127 9.53 -0.87 -2.31
C ASN A 127 8.21 -0.57 -1.57
N LYS A 128 8.24 0.37 -0.63
CA LYS A 128 7.05 0.75 0.13
C LYS A 128 5.89 1.18 -0.78
N GLY A 129 4.75 0.52 -0.61
CA GLY A 129 3.54 0.80 -1.37
C GLY A 129 3.49 0.18 -2.75
N VAL A 130 4.47 -0.63 -3.14
CA VAL A 130 4.43 -1.44 -4.36
C VAL A 130 3.83 -2.81 -4.05
N ILE A 131 2.94 -3.28 -4.90
CA ILE A 131 2.35 -4.62 -4.84
C ILE A 131 3.12 -5.49 -5.85
N PHE A 132 3.65 -6.60 -5.38
CA PHE A 132 4.36 -7.57 -6.19
C PHE A 132 3.49 -8.80 -6.42
N VAL A 133 3.44 -9.27 -7.66
CA VAL A 133 2.70 -10.46 -8.06
C VAL A 133 3.65 -11.43 -8.75
N SER A 134 3.64 -12.68 -8.31
CA SER A 134 4.39 -13.77 -8.93
C SER A 134 3.63 -15.07 -8.84
N LEU A 135 3.94 -15.97 -9.75
CA LEU A 135 3.64 -17.39 -9.66
C LEU A 135 4.77 -18.05 -8.84
N ASN A 136 4.41 -18.74 -7.78
CA ASN A 136 5.39 -19.39 -6.90
C ASN A 136 6.00 -20.65 -7.54
N ASP A 137 5.25 -21.28 -8.44
CA ASP A 137 5.72 -22.45 -9.19
C ASP A 137 5.77 -22.11 -10.68
N PHE A 138 6.85 -22.52 -11.35
CA PHE A 138 7.05 -22.31 -12.79
C PHE A 138 6.09 -23.16 -13.65
N SER A 139 5.36 -24.09 -13.04
CA SER A 139 4.32 -24.84 -13.70
C SER A 139 2.99 -24.11 -13.59
N ALA A 140 2.43 -23.73 -14.69
CA ALA A 140 1.11 -23.11 -14.79
C ALA A 140 -0.05 -24.13 -14.65
N GLU A 141 0.20 -25.24 -14.02
CA GLU A 141 -0.75 -26.32 -13.84
C GLU A 141 -1.82 -25.99 -12.79
N PRO A 142 -3.01 -26.61 -12.85
CA PRO A 142 -3.98 -26.52 -11.76
C PRO A 142 -3.33 -26.90 -10.43
N GLY A 143 -3.41 -26.01 -9.44
CA GLY A 143 -2.71 -26.14 -8.16
C GLY A 143 -1.55 -25.15 -7.99
N SER A 144 -1.22 -24.36 -8.99
CA SER A 144 -0.19 -23.31 -8.89
C SER A 144 -0.57 -22.25 -7.84
N GLU A 145 0.40 -21.88 -7.04
CA GLU A 145 0.25 -20.83 -6.03
C GLU A 145 0.68 -19.47 -6.60
N TRP A 146 -0.23 -18.52 -6.60
CA TRP A 146 0.08 -17.11 -6.85
C TRP A 146 0.38 -16.40 -5.54
N ILE A 147 1.47 -15.67 -5.49
CA ILE A 147 1.85 -14.89 -4.32
C ILE A 147 1.67 -13.42 -4.64
N VAL A 148 0.94 -12.71 -3.78
CA VAL A 148 0.80 -11.27 -3.79
C VAL A 148 1.45 -10.73 -2.53
N GLY A 149 2.50 -9.93 -2.68
CA GLY A 149 3.25 -9.34 -1.58
C GLY A 149 3.29 -7.82 -1.66
N THR A 150 3.25 -7.12 -0.54
CA THR A 150 3.41 -5.68 -0.49
C THR A 150 4.02 -5.19 0.81
N CYS A 151 4.85 -4.15 0.73
CA CYS A 151 5.33 -3.41 1.89
C CYS A 151 4.38 -2.26 2.20
N VAL A 152 3.70 -2.34 3.32
CA VAL A 152 2.71 -1.35 3.77
C VAL A 152 3.37 -0.20 4.51
N LYS A 153 4.37 -0.50 5.35
CA LYS A 153 5.05 0.46 6.22
C LYS A 153 6.52 0.09 6.35
N SER A 154 7.39 1.06 6.53
CA SER A 154 8.83 0.83 6.79
C SER A 154 9.10 0.62 8.30
N PRO A 155 10.02 -0.30 8.67
CA PRO A 155 10.73 -1.23 7.79
C PRO A 155 9.83 -2.38 7.32
N CYS A 156 9.96 -2.77 6.05
CA CYS A 156 9.09 -3.78 5.44
C CYS A 156 9.21 -5.16 6.08
N VAL A 157 10.38 -5.49 6.61
CA VAL A 157 10.66 -6.79 7.28
C VAL A 157 9.98 -6.95 8.64
N ALA A 158 9.51 -5.85 9.24
CA ALA A 158 8.87 -5.94 10.55
C ALA A 158 7.45 -6.53 10.43
N ALA A 159 7.10 -7.38 11.40
CA ALA A 159 5.79 -7.99 11.47
C ALA A 159 4.66 -6.95 11.40
N GLY A 160 3.67 -7.17 10.54
CA GLY A 160 2.55 -6.26 10.30
C GLY A 160 2.85 -5.05 9.42
N ASN A 161 4.09 -4.91 8.94
CA ASN A 161 4.48 -3.88 7.97
C ASN A 161 4.46 -4.38 6.52
N ASN A 162 4.24 -5.65 6.30
CA ASN A 162 4.02 -6.27 5.00
C ASN A 162 2.72 -7.09 5.00
N GLU A 163 2.19 -7.32 3.81
CA GLU A 163 1.07 -8.23 3.56
C GLU A 163 1.54 -9.24 2.51
N LEU A 164 1.36 -10.52 2.81
CA LEU A 164 1.66 -11.63 1.91
C LEU A 164 0.44 -12.55 1.87
N VAL A 165 -0.08 -12.78 0.68
CA VAL A 165 -1.25 -13.64 0.47
C VAL A 165 -0.97 -14.60 -0.67
N SER A 166 -1.29 -15.86 -0.46
CA SER A 166 -1.28 -16.90 -1.47
C SER A 166 -2.67 -17.08 -2.05
N VAL A 167 -2.75 -17.17 -3.37
CA VAL A 167 -3.97 -17.49 -4.12
C VAL A 167 -3.70 -18.75 -4.90
N TYR A 168 -4.46 -19.81 -4.64
CA TYR A 168 -4.33 -21.10 -5.29
C TYR A 168 -5.30 -21.20 -6.46
N ARG A 169 -4.78 -21.68 -7.58
CA ARG A 169 -5.55 -21.90 -8.81
C ARG A 169 -6.07 -23.32 -8.90
#